data_68a6bce8f850c47364cfc5877df25e63
#
_entry.id   68a6bce8f850c47364cfc5877df25e63
#
_cell.length_a   1.000
_cell.length_b   1.000
_cell.length_c   1.000
_cell.angle_alpha   90.00
_cell.angle_beta   90.00
_cell.angle_gamma   90.00
#
_symmetry.space_group_name_H-M   'P 1'
#
loop_
_entity.id
_entity.type
_entity.pdbx_description
1 polymer ?
#
loop_
_entity_poly.entity_id
_entity_poly.type
_entity_poly.pdbx_seq_one_letter_code
_entity_poly.pdbx_strand_id
1 'polypeptide(L)'
;MNEERMQGRTVSLEHNLYRIIASVASGAGVWSAGTIPGTGCLACVAFIPLILAIRGAPNYRLVLSCGAAFSLCWSLLKLECIAGMGFRNGRFDSHAIGWLSLIVLFLVAHTAAVASLYYLWIVRGWPCCLAHSTTWIASELIADGSMQRGFGLSLDSLRLATSQLDGGVFTQCADLGGSLLVSWLVTITNGLVLDLRCREPLPTNAFALCIRGMCFVIAFSLTYNVVRPVFLKTLKGPTVVLVPSKWGVLLSELTTRELRADLFIWPEGAHAETLNTDMRIETSLAECATVLDASIIVGCKRLGDGQRGLLNTACHYSPDTMKFDLSDKQFLAPISEFVPPLGQWFKIPDPATPYVPGKSRCWAIQGGWRVGVGICNDATFAAWGMSIMEKQPELLIVISNESFSPSNQMRKQLLATYQLRAIGTRRSILRCAMEGTTCLIDGRGCIVKQNRDWRPPTTLLICEMPLTQSWSLYQSCGDSLSLVITCGGVILGEYVRLTSRRNR
;
A
#
# COMPACT_ATOMS: atom_id res chain seq x y z
N MET A 1 -49.67 -22.25 -21.02
CA MET A 1 -48.95 -22.64 -19.76
C MET A 1 -47.45 -22.88 -19.96
N ASN A 2 -46.95 -23.50 -21.05
CA ASN A 2 -45.52 -23.67 -21.30
C ASN A 2 -44.81 -22.40 -21.85
N GLU A 3 -45.48 -21.60 -22.69
CA GLU A 3 -44.93 -20.37 -23.26
C GLU A 3 -44.77 -19.26 -22.21
N GLU A 4 -45.74 -19.05 -21.35
CA GLU A 4 -45.68 -18.08 -20.25
C GLU A 4 -44.58 -18.44 -19.23
N ARG A 5 -44.38 -19.74 -18.95
CA ARG A 5 -43.24 -20.21 -18.10
C ARG A 5 -41.90 -20.01 -18.79
N MET A 6 -41.80 -20.16 -20.10
CA MET A 6 -40.60 -19.90 -20.87
C MET A 6 -40.27 -18.41 -20.91
N GLN A 7 -41.29 -17.55 -21.22
CA GLN A 7 -41.11 -16.09 -21.19
C GLN A 7 -40.71 -15.58 -19.80
N GLY A 8 -41.36 -16.05 -18.73
CA GLY A 8 -40.96 -15.68 -17.37
C GLY A 8 -39.54 -16.12 -16.97
N ARG A 9 -39.07 -17.28 -17.45
CA ARG A 9 -37.69 -17.74 -17.25
C ARG A 9 -36.70 -16.89 -18.05
N THR A 10 -37.01 -16.48 -19.27
CA THR A 10 -36.15 -15.67 -20.13
C THR A 10 -35.94 -14.27 -19.53
N VAL A 11 -37.03 -13.62 -19.11
CA VAL A 11 -37.00 -12.31 -18.43
C VAL A 11 -36.18 -12.38 -17.10
N SER A 12 -36.33 -13.46 -16.35
CA SER A 12 -35.57 -13.68 -15.11
C SER A 12 -34.04 -13.87 -15.38
N LEU A 13 -33.69 -14.58 -16.46
CA LEU A 13 -32.31 -14.80 -16.88
C LEU A 13 -31.66 -13.49 -17.33
N GLU A 14 -32.35 -12.68 -18.12
CA GLU A 14 -31.84 -11.37 -18.56
C GLU A 14 -31.55 -10.45 -17.38
N HIS A 15 -32.48 -10.32 -16.42
CA HIS A 15 -32.27 -9.51 -15.21
C HIS A 15 -31.07 -9.99 -14.37
N ASN A 16 -30.87 -11.30 -14.26
CA ASN A 16 -29.74 -11.84 -13.53
C ASN A 16 -28.42 -11.57 -14.27
N LEU A 17 -28.41 -11.63 -15.60
CA LEU A 17 -27.24 -11.30 -16.41
C LEU A 17 -26.84 -9.82 -16.24
N TYR A 18 -27.82 -8.89 -16.27
CA TYR A 18 -27.55 -7.47 -16.02
C TYR A 18 -26.92 -7.22 -14.66
N ARG A 19 -27.29 -7.96 -13.62
CA ARG A 19 -26.70 -7.86 -12.28
C ARG A 19 -25.23 -8.29 -12.28
N ILE A 20 -24.92 -9.39 -12.96
CA ILE A 20 -23.54 -9.87 -13.12
C ILE A 20 -22.70 -8.84 -13.88
N ILE A 21 -23.23 -8.30 -14.99
CA ILE A 21 -22.56 -7.25 -15.78
C ILE A 21 -22.30 -6.01 -14.92
N ALA A 22 -23.28 -5.56 -14.14
CA ALA A 22 -23.12 -4.43 -13.22
C ALA A 22 -22.03 -4.67 -12.17
N SER A 23 -21.92 -5.91 -11.70
CA SER A 23 -20.87 -6.31 -10.75
C SER A 23 -19.47 -6.30 -11.39
N VAL A 24 -19.34 -6.79 -12.62
CA VAL A 24 -18.11 -6.70 -13.42
C VAL A 24 -17.73 -5.24 -13.67
N ALA A 25 -18.71 -4.39 -14.05
CA ALA A 25 -18.50 -2.96 -14.26
C ALA A 25 -18.00 -2.26 -12.99
N SER A 26 -18.51 -2.64 -11.80
CA SER A 26 -17.97 -2.15 -10.52
C SER A 26 -16.51 -2.56 -10.30
N GLY A 27 -16.16 -3.81 -10.58
CA GLY A 27 -14.77 -4.28 -10.46
C GLY A 27 -13.81 -3.51 -11.36
N ALA A 28 -14.21 -3.31 -12.62
CA ALA A 28 -13.46 -2.49 -13.58
C ALA A 28 -13.39 -1.02 -13.16
N GLY A 29 -14.47 -0.45 -12.63
CA GLY A 29 -14.53 0.93 -12.14
C GLY A 29 -13.60 1.18 -10.95
N VAL A 30 -13.55 0.27 -9.98
CA VAL A 30 -12.63 0.36 -8.84
C VAL A 30 -11.18 0.23 -9.29
N TRP A 31 -10.89 -0.67 -10.23
CA TRP A 31 -9.56 -0.78 -10.83
C TRP A 31 -9.16 0.50 -11.58
N SER A 32 -10.05 1.03 -12.42
CA SER A 32 -9.81 2.26 -13.19
C SER A 32 -9.48 3.45 -12.29
N ALA A 33 -10.22 3.61 -11.19
CA ALA A 33 -9.96 4.67 -10.20
C ALA A 33 -8.55 4.64 -9.61
N GLY A 34 -7.92 3.46 -9.53
CA GLY A 34 -6.55 3.31 -9.01
C GLY A 34 -5.47 3.23 -10.08
N THR A 35 -5.83 3.30 -11.37
CA THR A 35 -4.89 3.01 -12.47
C THR A 35 -4.83 4.13 -13.50
N ILE A 36 -5.99 4.74 -13.81
CA ILE A 36 -6.10 5.84 -14.77
C ILE A 36 -5.83 7.16 -14.05
N PRO A 37 -4.88 7.98 -14.51
CA PRO A 37 -4.55 9.25 -13.88
C PRO A 37 -5.77 10.18 -13.74
N GLY A 38 -5.87 10.85 -12.59
CA GLY A 38 -6.92 11.84 -12.32
C GLY A 38 -8.30 11.25 -11.99
N THR A 39 -8.46 9.92 -11.93
CA THR A 39 -9.77 9.28 -11.75
C THR A 39 -10.06 8.78 -10.33
N GLY A 40 -9.19 9.06 -9.36
CA GLY A 40 -9.31 8.55 -7.98
C GLY A 40 -10.66 8.82 -7.32
N CYS A 41 -11.32 9.95 -7.62
CA CYS A 41 -12.66 10.25 -7.11
C CYS A 41 -13.74 9.26 -7.56
N LEU A 42 -13.55 8.55 -8.69
CA LEU A 42 -14.49 7.54 -9.17
C LEU A 42 -14.64 6.38 -8.19
N ALA A 43 -13.63 6.08 -7.37
CA ALA A 43 -13.73 5.04 -6.35
C ALA A 43 -14.90 5.29 -5.38
N CYS A 44 -15.26 6.56 -5.15
CA CYS A 44 -16.35 6.95 -4.24
C CYS A 44 -17.77 6.59 -4.77
N VAL A 45 -17.87 6.16 -6.02
CA VAL A 45 -19.14 5.75 -6.66
C VAL A 45 -19.03 4.41 -7.40
N ALA A 46 -17.84 3.85 -7.54
CA ALA A 46 -17.58 2.67 -8.36
C ALA A 46 -18.26 1.39 -7.84
N PHE A 47 -18.60 1.31 -6.55
CA PHE A 47 -19.33 0.17 -6.00
C PHE A 47 -20.85 0.26 -6.17
N ILE A 48 -21.40 1.42 -6.57
CA ILE A 48 -22.85 1.61 -6.67
C ILE A 48 -23.51 0.56 -7.59
N PRO A 49 -23.00 0.25 -8.80
CA PRO A 49 -23.61 -0.76 -9.65
C PRO A 49 -23.68 -2.15 -8.98
N LEU A 50 -22.62 -2.58 -8.27
CA LEU A 50 -22.61 -3.83 -7.51
C LEU A 50 -23.65 -3.80 -6.38
N ILE A 51 -23.70 -2.73 -5.58
CA ILE A 51 -24.60 -2.62 -4.44
C ILE A 51 -26.05 -2.64 -4.91
N LEU A 52 -26.36 -1.95 -6.02
CA LEU A 52 -27.70 -2.01 -6.66
C LEU A 52 -28.01 -3.40 -7.20
N ALA A 53 -27.03 -4.09 -7.79
CA ALA A 53 -27.20 -5.45 -8.29
C ALA A 53 -27.59 -6.43 -7.18
N ILE A 54 -26.95 -6.37 -6.01
CA ILE A 54 -27.26 -7.26 -4.89
C ILE A 54 -28.54 -6.86 -4.15
N ARG A 55 -28.93 -5.57 -4.12
CA ARG A 55 -30.14 -5.10 -3.44
C ARG A 55 -31.39 -5.82 -3.93
N GLY A 56 -31.53 -6.02 -5.22
CA GLY A 56 -32.66 -6.68 -5.81
C GLY A 56 -32.42 -8.16 -6.15
N ALA A 57 -31.39 -8.81 -5.58
CA ALA A 57 -31.11 -10.20 -5.86
C ALA A 57 -32.20 -11.11 -5.24
N PRO A 58 -32.78 -12.03 -6.00
CA PRO A 58 -33.87 -12.88 -5.54
C PRO A 58 -33.41 -13.95 -4.54
N ASN A 59 -32.13 -14.27 -4.49
CA ASN A 59 -31.57 -15.29 -3.62
C ASN A 59 -30.07 -15.10 -3.37
N TYR A 60 -29.54 -15.76 -2.33
CA TYR A 60 -28.13 -15.69 -1.97
C TYR A 60 -27.17 -16.22 -3.03
N ARG A 61 -27.58 -17.17 -3.86
CA ARG A 61 -26.73 -17.69 -4.95
C ARG A 61 -26.36 -16.58 -5.93
N LEU A 62 -27.30 -15.72 -6.27
CA LEU A 62 -27.03 -14.59 -7.15
C LEU A 62 -26.15 -13.53 -6.47
N VAL A 63 -26.35 -13.27 -5.16
CA VAL A 63 -25.45 -12.39 -4.38
C VAL A 63 -24.02 -12.88 -4.42
N LEU A 64 -23.80 -14.18 -4.18
CA LEU A 64 -22.47 -14.80 -4.28
C LEU A 64 -21.89 -14.71 -5.70
N SER A 65 -22.72 -14.92 -6.73
CA SER A 65 -22.29 -14.78 -8.14
C SER A 65 -21.90 -13.34 -8.48
N CYS A 66 -22.62 -12.34 -7.99
CA CYS A 66 -22.26 -10.92 -8.13
C CYS A 66 -20.93 -10.60 -7.43
N GLY A 67 -20.75 -11.08 -6.20
CA GLY A 67 -19.51 -10.91 -5.45
C GLY A 67 -18.32 -11.57 -6.14
N ALA A 68 -18.50 -12.80 -6.64
CA ALA A 68 -17.47 -13.51 -7.38
C ALA A 68 -17.12 -12.83 -8.71
N ALA A 69 -18.11 -12.35 -9.47
CA ALA A 69 -17.90 -11.64 -10.72
C ALA A 69 -17.13 -10.31 -10.52
N PHE A 70 -17.53 -9.52 -9.51
CA PHE A 70 -16.81 -8.32 -9.09
C PHE A 70 -15.37 -8.64 -8.73
N SER A 71 -15.17 -9.59 -7.83
CA SER A 71 -13.86 -9.93 -7.30
C SER A 71 -12.93 -10.48 -8.37
N LEU A 72 -13.43 -11.36 -9.25
CA LEU A 72 -12.64 -11.93 -10.33
C LEU A 72 -12.19 -10.84 -11.32
N CYS A 73 -13.11 -9.96 -11.72
CA CYS A 73 -12.77 -8.83 -12.59
C CYS A 73 -11.70 -7.93 -11.95
N TRP A 74 -11.94 -7.49 -10.72
CA TRP A 74 -11.00 -6.63 -10.00
C TRP A 74 -9.64 -7.31 -9.79
N SER A 75 -9.62 -8.58 -9.36
CA SER A 75 -8.38 -9.32 -9.10
C SER A 75 -7.57 -9.54 -10.36
N LEU A 76 -8.19 -9.95 -11.47
CA LEU A 76 -7.49 -10.15 -12.73
C LEU A 76 -6.84 -8.87 -13.24
N LEU A 77 -7.57 -7.74 -13.17
CA LEU A 77 -7.06 -6.44 -13.59
C LEU A 77 -5.99 -5.88 -12.63
N LYS A 78 -6.21 -5.99 -11.31
CA LYS A 78 -5.31 -5.43 -10.29
C LYS A 78 -4.01 -6.23 -10.19
N LEU A 79 -4.06 -7.55 -10.35
CA LEU A 79 -2.93 -8.46 -10.20
C LEU A 79 -2.27 -8.87 -11.54
N GLU A 80 -2.69 -8.28 -12.67
CA GLU A 80 -2.06 -8.50 -13.99
C GLU A 80 -0.55 -8.32 -13.92
N CYS A 81 -0.10 -7.34 -13.13
CA CYS A 81 1.32 -7.06 -12.93
C CYS A 81 2.12 -8.23 -12.33
N ILE A 82 1.48 -9.09 -11.54
CA ILE A 82 2.13 -10.25 -10.90
C ILE A 82 2.09 -11.46 -11.84
N ALA A 83 1.10 -11.54 -12.74
CA ALA A 83 1.00 -12.62 -13.71
C ALA A 83 2.27 -12.73 -14.59
N GLY A 84 2.84 -11.59 -15.00
CA GLY A 84 4.07 -11.54 -15.79
C GLY A 84 5.31 -12.10 -15.07
N MET A 85 5.30 -12.17 -13.74
CA MET A 85 6.37 -12.80 -12.96
C MET A 85 6.26 -14.33 -12.91
N GLY A 86 5.03 -14.86 -13.01
CA GLY A 86 4.76 -16.31 -12.95
C GLY A 86 5.03 -17.07 -14.26
N PHE A 87 5.27 -16.36 -15.36
CA PHE A 87 5.53 -16.94 -16.68
C PHE A 87 6.88 -16.49 -17.20
N ARG A 88 7.95 -17.16 -16.77
CA ARG A 88 9.28 -16.99 -17.37
C ARG A 88 9.61 -18.20 -18.24
N ASN A 89 10.01 -17.94 -19.48
CA ASN A 89 10.46 -18.97 -20.44
C ASN A 89 9.42 -20.09 -20.70
N GLY A 90 8.12 -19.78 -20.68
CA GLY A 90 7.07 -20.76 -20.96
C GLY A 90 6.86 -21.82 -19.87
N ARG A 91 7.43 -21.63 -18.68
CA ARG A 91 7.23 -22.51 -17.51
C ARG A 91 6.54 -21.75 -16.38
N PHE A 92 5.65 -22.46 -15.67
CA PHE A 92 5.10 -21.99 -14.40
C PHE A 92 6.23 -21.91 -13.37
N ASP A 93 6.49 -20.70 -12.90
CA ASP A 93 7.41 -20.44 -11.81
C ASP A 93 6.65 -20.41 -10.46
N SER A 94 7.39 -20.54 -9.36
CA SER A 94 6.87 -20.42 -7.99
C SER A 94 6.06 -19.13 -7.74
N HIS A 95 6.35 -18.05 -8.46
CA HIS A 95 5.58 -16.82 -8.44
C HIS A 95 4.14 -16.98 -8.96
N ALA A 96 3.89 -17.96 -9.88
CA ALA A 96 2.54 -18.25 -10.36
C ALA A 96 1.65 -18.80 -9.24
N ILE A 97 2.21 -19.58 -8.31
CA ILE A 97 1.49 -20.09 -7.14
C ILE A 97 1.08 -18.91 -6.25
N GLY A 98 1.98 -17.97 -6.01
CA GLY A 98 1.69 -16.75 -5.26
C GLY A 98 0.58 -15.91 -5.91
N TRP A 99 0.63 -15.74 -7.24
CA TRP A 99 -0.39 -15.02 -8.00
C TRP A 99 -1.77 -15.69 -7.92
N LEU A 100 -1.84 -17.00 -8.14
CA LEU A 100 -3.08 -17.77 -8.03
C LEU A 100 -3.63 -17.72 -6.60
N SER A 101 -2.77 -17.83 -5.60
CA SER A 101 -3.16 -17.72 -4.18
C SER A 101 -3.76 -16.35 -3.85
N LEU A 102 -3.22 -15.26 -4.41
CA LEU A 102 -3.78 -13.92 -4.27
C LEU A 102 -5.16 -13.80 -4.93
N ILE A 103 -5.33 -14.33 -6.15
CA ILE A 103 -6.64 -14.33 -6.83
C ILE A 103 -7.67 -15.08 -5.99
N VAL A 104 -7.34 -16.28 -5.51
CA VAL A 104 -8.25 -17.08 -4.67
C VAL A 104 -8.57 -16.36 -3.36
N LEU A 105 -7.57 -15.78 -2.71
CA LEU A 105 -7.76 -15.03 -1.46
C LEU A 105 -8.72 -13.85 -1.66
N PHE A 106 -8.51 -13.03 -2.69
CA PHE A 106 -9.39 -11.90 -2.98
C PHE A 106 -10.78 -12.35 -3.44
N LEU A 107 -10.86 -13.43 -4.23
CA LEU A 107 -12.14 -14.01 -4.64
C LEU A 107 -12.98 -14.40 -3.42
N VAL A 108 -12.37 -15.08 -2.45
CA VAL A 108 -13.05 -15.47 -1.21
C VAL A 108 -13.38 -14.26 -0.35
N ALA A 109 -12.39 -13.39 -0.09
CA ALA A 109 -12.55 -12.24 0.80
C ALA A 109 -13.60 -11.24 0.30
N HIS A 110 -13.55 -10.87 -0.98
CA HIS A 110 -14.52 -9.91 -1.53
C HIS A 110 -15.90 -10.53 -1.72
N THR A 111 -16.00 -11.81 -2.12
CA THR A 111 -17.30 -12.49 -2.21
C THR A 111 -17.96 -12.58 -0.84
N ALA A 112 -17.19 -12.91 0.21
CA ALA A 112 -17.66 -12.91 1.59
C ALA A 112 -18.07 -11.51 2.06
N ALA A 113 -17.29 -10.46 1.71
CA ALA A 113 -17.64 -9.06 2.02
C ALA A 113 -18.98 -8.66 1.37
N VAL A 114 -19.19 -9.00 0.09
CA VAL A 114 -20.45 -8.70 -0.63
C VAL A 114 -21.63 -9.47 -0.05
N ALA A 115 -21.45 -10.74 0.31
CA ALA A 115 -22.49 -11.53 0.98
C ALA A 115 -22.83 -10.97 2.37
N SER A 116 -21.82 -10.55 3.12
CA SER A 116 -21.97 -9.91 4.44
C SER A 116 -22.64 -8.54 4.33
N LEU A 117 -22.28 -7.74 3.31
CA LEU A 117 -22.94 -6.47 3.01
C LEU A 117 -24.45 -6.70 2.74
N TYR A 118 -24.80 -7.66 1.89
CA TYR A 118 -26.20 -8.00 1.63
C TYR A 118 -26.91 -8.39 2.92
N TYR A 119 -26.30 -9.27 3.74
CA TYR A 119 -26.88 -9.71 5.00
C TYR A 119 -27.12 -8.54 5.98
N LEU A 120 -26.10 -7.72 6.23
CA LEU A 120 -26.19 -6.61 7.17
C LEU A 120 -27.18 -5.54 6.70
N TRP A 121 -27.12 -5.17 5.43
CA TRP A 121 -27.97 -4.12 4.85
C TRP A 121 -29.42 -4.60 4.64
N ILE A 122 -29.61 -5.67 3.86
CA ILE A 122 -30.97 -6.10 3.42
C ILE A 122 -31.66 -6.97 4.49
N VAL A 123 -30.96 -7.94 5.09
CA VAL A 123 -31.58 -8.87 6.03
C VAL A 123 -31.65 -8.28 7.45
N ARG A 124 -30.57 -7.60 7.88
CA ARG A 124 -30.49 -7.02 9.22
C ARG A 124 -31.04 -5.59 9.29
N GLY A 125 -31.08 -4.87 8.17
CA GLY A 125 -31.60 -3.48 8.09
C GLY A 125 -30.63 -2.42 8.61
N TRP A 126 -29.32 -2.66 8.50
CA TRP A 126 -28.31 -1.64 8.79
C TRP A 126 -28.33 -0.54 7.71
N PRO A 127 -27.86 0.70 8.01
CA PRO A 127 -27.54 1.65 6.96
C PRO A 127 -26.51 1.06 5.98
N CYS A 128 -26.70 1.25 4.69
CA CYS A 128 -25.82 0.74 3.65
C CYS A 128 -24.36 1.23 3.83
N CYS A 129 -24.20 2.50 4.20
CA CYS A 129 -22.90 3.11 4.44
C CYS A 129 -22.11 2.37 5.53
N LEU A 130 -22.73 2.00 6.64
CA LEU A 130 -22.08 1.26 7.72
C LEU A 130 -21.84 -0.20 7.35
N ALA A 131 -22.81 -0.85 6.70
CA ALA A 131 -22.68 -2.23 6.27
C ALA A 131 -21.53 -2.40 5.25
N HIS A 132 -21.45 -1.51 4.26
CA HIS A 132 -20.42 -1.56 3.22
C HIS A 132 -19.02 -1.28 3.77
N SER A 133 -18.85 -0.19 4.53
CA SER A 133 -17.55 0.16 5.07
C SER A 133 -17.01 -0.91 6.05
N THR A 134 -17.86 -1.43 6.93
CA THR A 134 -17.47 -2.47 7.88
C THR A 134 -17.04 -3.76 7.18
N THR A 135 -17.83 -4.23 6.21
CA THR A 135 -17.52 -5.50 5.52
C THR A 135 -16.29 -5.38 4.62
N TRP A 136 -16.10 -4.23 3.99
CA TRP A 136 -14.92 -3.97 3.15
C TRP A 136 -13.64 -3.93 3.99
N ILE A 137 -13.61 -3.14 5.06
CA ILE A 137 -12.43 -3.05 5.93
C ILE A 137 -12.11 -4.40 6.56
N ALA A 138 -13.12 -5.16 6.99
CA ALA A 138 -12.91 -6.52 7.47
C ALA A 138 -12.26 -7.42 6.40
N SER A 139 -12.66 -7.30 5.13
CA SER A 139 -12.05 -8.06 4.03
C SER A 139 -10.61 -7.67 3.76
N GLU A 140 -10.26 -6.37 3.79
CA GLU A 140 -8.88 -5.90 3.64
C GLU A 140 -7.99 -6.40 4.79
N LEU A 141 -8.48 -6.33 6.03
CA LEU A 141 -7.74 -6.78 7.22
C LEU A 141 -7.51 -8.30 7.21
N ILE A 142 -8.53 -9.08 6.87
CA ILE A 142 -8.43 -10.54 6.80
C ILE A 142 -7.47 -10.95 5.68
N ALA A 143 -7.60 -10.35 4.50
CA ALA A 143 -6.72 -10.64 3.37
C ALA A 143 -5.26 -10.29 3.68
N ASP A 144 -5.00 -9.08 4.20
CA ASP A 144 -3.66 -8.62 4.57
C ASP A 144 -3.05 -9.49 5.68
N GLY A 145 -3.79 -9.74 6.76
CA GLY A 145 -3.33 -10.60 7.85
C GLY A 145 -3.07 -12.05 7.43
N SER A 146 -3.84 -12.58 6.48
CA SER A 146 -3.63 -13.91 5.90
C SER A 146 -2.36 -13.96 5.05
N MET A 147 -2.13 -12.92 4.24
CA MET A 147 -0.94 -12.83 3.41
C MET A 147 0.34 -12.59 4.22
N GLN A 148 0.28 -11.76 5.26
CA GLN A 148 1.42 -11.55 6.14
C GLN A 148 1.85 -12.85 6.84
N ARG A 149 0.88 -13.63 7.37
CA ARG A 149 1.18 -14.90 8.04
C ARG A 149 1.56 -16.01 7.07
N GLY A 150 0.87 -16.12 5.93
CA GLY A 150 1.07 -17.20 4.97
C GLY A 150 2.25 -17.01 4.05
N PHE A 151 2.48 -15.77 3.59
CA PHE A 151 3.48 -15.43 2.58
C PHE A 151 4.50 -14.38 3.03
N GLY A 152 4.33 -13.72 4.16
CA GLY A 152 5.22 -12.63 4.58
C GLY A 152 5.11 -11.38 3.70
N LEU A 153 3.93 -11.17 3.07
CA LEU A 153 3.65 -10.02 2.21
C LEU A 153 2.58 -9.13 2.84
N SER A 154 2.80 -7.81 2.82
CA SER A 154 1.74 -6.84 3.08
C SER A 154 0.96 -6.52 1.81
N LEU A 155 -0.36 -6.45 1.94
CA LEU A 155 -1.26 -6.05 0.86
C LEU A 155 -1.59 -4.55 0.87
N ASP A 156 -0.84 -3.73 1.61
CA ASP A 156 -1.08 -2.28 1.71
C ASP A 156 -1.09 -1.59 0.32
N SER A 157 -0.25 -2.08 -0.60
CA SER A 157 -0.20 -1.63 -2.00
C SER A 157 -1.43 -1.97 -2.84
N LEU A 158 -2.26 -2.91 -2.39
CA LEU A 158 -3.46 -3.37 -3.08
C LEU A 158 -4.75 -2.82 -2.45
N ARG A 159 -4.67 -2.12 -1.31
CA ARG A 159 -5.82 -1.52 -0.64
C ARG A 159 -6.53 -0.50 -1.53
N LEU A 160 -7.82 -0.34 -1.30
CA LEU A 160 -8.66 0.63 -1.99
C LEU A 160 -8.14 2.07 -1.83
N ALA A 161 -7.51 2.38 -0.71
CA ALA A 161 -6.86 3.66 -0.43
C ALA A 161 -5.91 4.13 -1.52
N THR A 162 -5.20 3.22 -2.19
CA THR A 162 -4.26 3.56 -3.27
C THR A 162 -4.93 4.23 -4.47
N SER A 163 -6.24 4.01 -4.66
CA SER A 163 -7.02 4.69 -5.70
C SER A 163 -7.12 6.19 -5.47
N GLN A 164 -6.93 6.67 -4.24
CA GLN A 164 -7.12 8.07 -3.88
C GLN A 164 -5.90 8.95 -4.16
N LEU A 165 -4.76 8.39 -4.53
CA LEU A 165 -3.51 9.16 -4.70
C LEU A 165 -3.52 10.09 -5.92
N ASP A 166 -4.23 9.71 -6.96
CA ASP A 166 -4.31 10.52 -8.18
C ASP A 166 -5.77 10.91 -8.45
N GLY A 167 -6.09 12.19 -8.17
CA GLY A 167 -7.44 12.72 -8.30
C GLY A 167 -8.43 12.26 -7.22
N GLY A 168 -7.94 11.70 -6.10
CA GLY A 168 -8.79 11.31 -4.97
C GLY A 168 -9.04 12.46 -3.99
N VAL A 169 -10.05 12.28 -3.14
CA VAL A 169 -10.56 13.32 -2.23
C VAL A 169 -10.30 13.06 -0.75
N PHE A 170 -9.70 11.91 -0.40
CA PHE A 170 -9.48 11.50 0.99
C PHE A 170 -8.02 11.20 1.34
N THR A 171 -7.10 11.42 0.42
CA THR A 171 -5.69 11.00 0.54
C THR A 171 -5.02 11.52 1.82
N GLN A 172 -5.27 12.80 2.16
CA GLN A 172 -4.63 13.42 3.33
C GLN A 172 -5.12 12.88 4.67
N CYS A 173 -6.28 12.21 4.69
CA CYS A 173 -6.79 11.54 5.89
C CYS A 173 -5.94 10.32 6.29
N ALA A 174 -4.99 9.90 5.46
CA ALA A 174 -4.03 8.86 5.82
C ALA A 174 -3.16 9.25 7.04
N ASP A 175 -2.99 10.55 7.35
CA ASP A 175 -2.28 10.97 8.56
C ASP A 175 -3.10 10.85 9.84
N LEU A 176 -4.39 10.60 9.73
CA LEU A 176 -5.27 10.33 10.88
C LEU A 176 -5.31 8.83 11.22
N GLY A 177 -5.50 7.95 10.23
CA GLY A 177 -5.70 6.53 10.47
C GLY A 177 -5.17 5.60 9.37
N GLY A 178 -4.15 6.03 8.62
CA GLY A 178 -3.51 5.21 7.59
C GLY A 178 -4.37 4.95 6.36
N SER A 179 -3.93 3.99 5.57
CA SER A 179 -4.61 3.55 4.35
C SER A 179 -5.98 2.94 4.65
N LEU A 180 -6.17 2.28 5.80
CA LEU A 180 -7.47 1.71 6.19
C LEU A 180 -8.54 2.78 6.38
N LEU A 181 -8.22 3.92 6.99
CA LEU A 181 -9.18 5.02 7.14
C LEU A 181 -9.59 5.59 5.78
N VAL A 182 -8.64 5.71 4.85
CA VAL A 182 -8.94 6.17 3.49
C VAL A 182 -9.85 5.18 2.76
N SER A 183 -9.59 3.86 2.85
CA SER A 183 -10.49 2.82 2.32
C SER A 183 -11.89 2.89 2.95
N TRP A 184 -11.97 3.13 4.27
CA TRP A 184 -13.24 3.30 4.99
C TRP A 184 -14.04 4.50 4.48
N LEU A 185 -13.40 5.66 4.26
CA LEU A 185 -14.05 6.87 3.74
C LEU A 185 -14.59 6.66 2.33
N VAL A 186 -13.85 5.98 1.46
CA VAL A 186 -14.29 5.65 0.11
C VAL A 186 -15.54 4.76 0.14
N THR A 187 -15.53 3.71 0.96
CA THR A 187 -16.63 2.74 1.02
C THR A 187 -17.87 3.29 1.70
N ILE A 188 -17.69 4.11 2.76
CA ILE A 188 -18.83 4.76 3.42
C ILE A 188 -19.54 5.73 2.47
N THR A 189 -18.78 6.44 1.61
CA THR A 189 -19.33 7.36 0.62
C THR A 189 -20.22 6.63 -0.39
N ASN A 190 -19.79 5.47 -0.91
CA ASN A 190 -20.59 4.64 -1.81
C ASN A 190 -21.93 4.23 -1.18
N GLY A 191 -21.91 3.76 0.07
CA GLY A 191 -23.12 3.37 0.78
C GLY A 191 -24.02 4.56 1.13
N LEU A 192 -23.42 5.70 1.52
CA LEU A 192 -24.14 6.91 1.88
C LEU A 192 -24.95 7.50 0.70
N VAL A 193 -24.38 7.47 -0.52
CA VAL A 193 -25.10 7.88 -1.74
C VAL A 193 -26.39 7.09 -1.90
N LEU A 194 -26.37 5.79 -1.60
CA LEU A 194 -27.56 4.94 -1.68
C LEU A 194 -28.55 5.17 -0.54
N ASP A 195 -28.05 5.34 0.68
CA ASP A 195 -28.91 5.66 1.84
C ASP A 195 -29.65 6.99 1.64
N LEU A 196 -29.01 7.98 1.00
CA LEU A 196 -29.64 9.27 0.69
C LEU A 196 -30.64 9.19 -0.47
N ARG A 197 -30.36 8.34 -1.50
CA ARG A 197 -31.20 8.23 -2.70
C ARG A 197 -32.41 7.30 -2.52
N CYS A 198 -32.23 6.23 -1.75
CA CYS A 198 -33.26 5.22 -1.52
C CYS A 198 -34.17 5.64 -0.35
N ARG A 199 -34.71 6.84 -0.40
CA ARG A 199 -35.67 7.36 0.57
C ARG A 199 -37.03 6.63 0.41
N GLU A 200 -37.13 5.50 1.07
CA GLU A 200 -38.39 5.18 1.75
C GLU A 200 -38.41 6.04 3.03
N PRO A 201 -39.59 6.38 3.62
CA PRO A 201 -39.63 7.28 4.78
C PRO A 201 -38.61 6.78 5.83
N LEU A 202 -37.68 7.66 6.23
CA LEU A 202 -36.59 7.35 7.16
C LEU A 202 -37.18 6.67 8.39
N PRO A 203 -36.92 5.39 8.64
CA PRO A 203 -37.77 4.60 9.54
C PRO A 203 -37.61 4.99 11.00
N THR A 204 -36.56 5.72 11.37
CA THR A 204 -36.36 6.19 12.77
C THR A 204 -35.46 7.40 12.86
N ASN A 205 -35.58 8.14 14.00
CA ASN A 205 -34.68 9.25 14.34
C ASN A 205 -33.20 8.78 14.43
N ALA A 206 -32.96 7.56 14.87
CA ALA A 206 -31.61 6.98 14.96
C ALA A 206 -30.96 6.79 13.57
N PHE A 207 -31.73 6.34 12.57
CA PHE A 207 -31.24 6.22 11.21
C PHE A 207 -30.90 7.61 10.63
N ALA A 208 -31.80 8.57 10.79
CA ALA A 208 -31.58 9.93 10.31
C ALA A 208 -30.35 10.58 10.98
N LEU A 209 -30.19 10.39 12.27
CA LEU A 209 -29.01 10.88 13.02
C LEU A 209 -27.71 10.23 12.51
N CYS A 210 -27.72 8.92 12.26
CA CYS A 210 -26.59 8.20 11.68
C CYS A 210 -26.18 8.81 10.34
N ILE A 211 -27.14 8.98 9.40
CA ILE A 211 -26.86 9.53 8.07
C ILE A 211 -26.32 10.96 8.15
N ARG A 212 -26.90 11.82 9.02
CA ARG A 212 -26.38 13.18 9.24
C ARG A 212 -24.96 13.17 9.78
N GLY A 213 -24.67 12.26 10.75
CA GLY A 213 -23.32 12.07 11.28
C GLY A 213 -22.33 11.64 10.18
N MET A 214 -22.72 10.72 9.30
CA MET A 214 -21.86 10.29 8.20
C MET A 214 -21.65 11.38 7.15
N CYS A 215 -22.68 12.18 6.84
CA CYS A 215 -22.53 13.36 5.99
C CYS A 215 -21.53 14.36 6.58
N PHE A 216 -21.59 14.59 7.91
CA PHE A 216 -20.64 15.44 8.60
C PHE A 216 -19.20 14.89 8.50
N VAL A 217 -19.01 13.58 8.75
CA VAL A 217 -17.69 12.93 8.62
C VAL A 217 -17.12 13.10 7.22
N ILE A 218 -17.93 12.92 6.18
CA ILE A 218 -17.48 13.10 4.80
C ILE A 218 -17.15 14.56 4.52
N ALA A 219 -18.01 15.51 4.91
CA ALA A 219 -17.75 16.94 4.73
C ALA A 219 -16.48 17.39 5.46
N PHE A 220 -16.27 16.93 6.69
CA PHE A 220 -15.05 17.16 7.45
C PHE A 220 -13.83 16.61 6.72
N SER A 221 -13.89 15.35 6.26
CA SER A 221 -12.78 14.69 5.57
C SER A 221 -12.41 15.36 4.24
N LEU A 222 -13.40 15.83 3.49
CA LEU A 222 -13.17 16.61 2.27
C LEU A 222 -12.47 17.94 2.58
N THR A 223 -12.97 18.66 3.59
CA THR A 223 -12.35 19.91 4.05
C THR A 223 -10.93 19.67 4.56
N TYR A 224 -10.74 18.61 5.36
CA TYR A 224 -9.42 18.22 5.87
C TYR A 224 -8.43 17.91 4.74
N ASN A 225 -8.87 17.19 3.70
CA ASN A 225 -8.02 16.84 2.56
C ASN A 225 -7.47 18.09 1.82
N VAL A 226 -8.24 19.17 1.77
CA VAL A 226 -7.84 20.42 1.12
C VAL A 226 -7.00 21.31 2.06
N VAL A 227 -7.42 21.40 3.32
CA VAL A 227 -6.86 22.36 4.28
C VAL A 227 -5.55 21.85 4.88
N ARG A 228 -5.46 20.58 5.22
CA ARG A 228 -4.29 20.00 5.90
C ARG A 228 -2.95 20.25 5.18
N PRO A 229 -2.81 20.05 3.86
CA PRO A 229 -1.56 20.32 3.15
C PRO A 229 -1.09 21.76 3.23
N VAL A 230 -2.00 22.71 3.33
CA VAL A 230 -1.68 24.15 3.40
C VAL A 230 -0.92 24.50 4.67
N PHE A 231 -1.26 23.83 5.78
CA PHE A 231 -0.64 24.06 7.10
C PHE A 231 0.65 23.25 7.32
N LEU A 232 1.08 22.43 6.35
CA LEU A 232 2.33 21.70 6.48
C LEU A 232 3.51 22.64 6.22
N LYS A 233 4.30 22.87 7.26
CA LYS A 233 5.57 23.60 7.12
C LYS A 233 6.60 22.71 6.41
N THR A 234 7.25 23.26 5.42
CA THR A 234 8.37 22.64 4.72
C THR A 234 9.64 23.39 5.10
N LEU A 235 10.62 22.67 5.60
CA LEU A 235 11.96 23.19 5.91
C LEU A 235 12.93 22.73 4.83
N LYS A 236 14.00 23.49 4.66
CA LYS A 236 15.11 23.05 3.81
C LYS A 236 15.89 21.96 4.54
N GLY A 237 16.08 20.83 3.90
CA GLY A 237 16.84 19.71 4.41
C GLY A 237 18.14 19.49 3.64
N PRO A 238 18.77 18.30 3.78
CA PRO A 238 20.03 17.99 3.13
C PRO A 238 19.91 17.98 1.60
N THR A 239 21.01 18.27 0.93
CA THR A 239 21.18 18.00 -0.49
C THR A 239 21.57 16.53 -0.66
N VAL A 240 20.83 15.82 -1.49
CA VAL A 240 21.00 14.38 -1.67
C VAL A 240 21.20 14.02 -3.13
N VAL A 241 22.10 13.08 -3.37
CA VAL A 241 22.33 12.44 -4.67
C VAL A 241 21.91 10.98 -4.61
N LEU A 242 20.90 10.62 -5.39
CA LEU A 242 20.47 9.23 -5.57
C LEU A 242 21.19 8.65 -6.78
N VAL A 243 21.88 7.52 -6.56
CA VAL A 243 22.73 6.82 -7.54
C VAL A 243 22.11 5.46 -7.86
N PRO A 244 21.12 5.37 -8.75
CA PRO A 244 20.35 4.13 -8.95
C PRO A 244 21.09 3.10 -9.80
N SER A 245 22.33 2.77 -9.41
CA SER A 245 23.24 1.86 -10.11
C SER A 245 24.00 0.97 -9.12
N LYS A 246 24.72 -0.02 -9.65
CA LYS A 246 25.67 -0.81 -8.86
C LYS A 246 26.81 0.06 -8.35
N TRP A 247 27.36 -0.34 -7.20
CA TRP A 247 28.57 0.27 -6.63
C TRP A 247 29.72 0.25 -7.62
N GLY A 248 30.48 1.32 -7.66
CA GLY A 248 31.60 1.46 -8.61
C GLY A 248 31.21 1.98 -10.01
N VAL A 249 29.98 1.75 -10.45
CA VAL A 249 29.46 2.35 -11.68
C VAL A 249 29.17 3.81 -11.43
N LEU A 250 29.60 4.76 -12.12
CA LEU A 250 29.43 6.21 -11.91
C LEU A 250 30.33 6.82 -10.81
N LEU A 251 31.18 6.05 -10.10
CA LEU A 251 32.02 6.62 -9.05
C LEU A 251 32.99 7.66 -9.62
N SER A 252 33.60 7.35 -10.77
CA SER A 252 34.47 8.29 -11.52
C SER A 252 33.70 9.54 -12.00
N GLU A 253 32.43 9.39 -12.36
CA GLU A 253 31.57 10.50 -12.78
C GLU A 253 31.22 11.40 -11.59
N LEU A 254 30.96 10.83 -10.42
CA LEU A 254 30.68 11.59 -9.21
C LEU A 254 31.86 12.44 -8.78
N THR A 255 33.09 11.88 -8.85
CA THR A 255 34.31 12.58 -8.48
C THR A 255 34.72 13.66 -9.49
N THR A 256 34.46 13.44 -10.79
CA THR A 256 34.80 14.42 -11.84
C THR A 256 33.81 15.56 -11.92
N ARG A 257 32.56 15.38 -11.50
CA ARG A 257 31.51 16.44 -11.54
C ARG A 257 31.59 17.44 -10.39
N GLU A 258 32.48 17.28 -9.43
CA GLU A 258 32.57 18.12 -8.22
C GLU A 258 31.21 18.34 -7.53
N LEU A 259 30.38 17.29 -7.48
CA LEU A 259 29.05 17.36 -6.89
C LEU A 259 29.17 17.52 -5.37
N ARG A 260 28.67 18.63 -4.85
CA ARG A 260 28.53 18.85 -3.41
C ARG A 260 27.16 18.42 -2.94
N ALA A 261 27.12 17.48 -2.00
CA ALA A 261 25.88 16.99 -1.37
C ALA A 261 26.20 16.51 0.04
N ASP A 262 25.20 16.51 0.91
CA ASP A 262 25.34 16.02 2.28
C ASP A 262 25.24 14.49 2.35
N LEU A 263 24.62 13.87 1.33
CA LEU A 263 24.34 12.43 1.31
C LEU A 263 24.28 11.86 -0.10
N PHE A 264 24.97 10.75 -0.31
CA PHE A 264 24.85 9.90 -1.51
C PHE A 264 24.21 8.57 -1.14
N ILE A 265 23.26 8.10 -1.96
CA ILE A 265 22.48 6.88 -1.69
C ILE A 265 22.53 5.95 -2.89
N TRP A 266 22.97 4.72 -2.67
CA TRP A 266 22.88 3.59 -3.61
C TRP A 266 21.74 2.64 -3.24
N PRO A 267 21.18 1.91 -4.22
CA PRO A 267 20.05 1.03 -3.99
C PRO A 267 20.39 -0.25 -3.23
N GLU A 268 19.36 -1.04 -2.92
CA GLU A 268 19.48 -2.38 -2.35
C GLU A 268 20.35 -3.30 -3.24
N GLY A 269 21.31 -4.00 -2.64
CA GLY A 269 22.20 -4.92 -3.35
C GLY A 269 23.11 -4.25 -4.36
N ALA A 270 23.38 -2.95 -4.22
CA ALA A 270 24.32 -2.22 -5.08
C ALA A 270 25.73 -2.76 -4.94
N HIS A 271 26.15 -3.11 -3.72
CA HIS A 271 27.44 -3.75 -3.46
C HIS A 271 27.30 -5.28 -3.55
N ALA A 272 28.12 -5.90 -4.38
CA ALA A 272 28.03 -7.34 -4.65
C ALA A 272 28.62 -8.21 -3.53
N GLU A 273 29.65 -7.71 -2.85
CA GLU A 273 30.40 -8.44 -1.83
C GLU A 273 29.66 -8.47 -0.49
N THR A 274 30.04 -9.41 0.38
CA THR A 274 29.45 -9.59 1.69
C THR A 274 30.32 -8.91 2.75
N LEU A 275 29.75 -7.97 3.50
CA LEU A 275 30.38 -7.34 4.65
C LEU A 275 30.78 -8.41 5.68
N ASN A 276 31.80 -8.19 6.47
CA ASN A 276 32.42 -9.08 7.46
C ASN A 276 33.30 -10.20 6.86
N THR A 277 33.26 -10.44 5.55
CA THR A 277 34.18 -11.34 4.88
C THR A 277 35.30 -10.59 4.15
N ASP A 278 35.05 -9.31 3.87
CA ASP A 278 35.99 -8.46 3.12
C ASP A 278 36.07 -7.04 3.70
N MET A 279 37.14 -6.74 4.40
CA MET A 279 37.44 -5.39 4.95
C MET A 279 37.52 -4.31 3.85
N ARG A 280 37.62 -4.70 2.57
CA ARG A 280 37.70 -3.76 1.44
C ARG A 280 36.42 -2.94 1.26
N ILE A 281 35.26 -3.45 1.68
CA ILE A 281 34.00 -2.70 1.60
C ILE A 281 34.06 -1.47 2.50
N GLU A 282 34.43 -1.66 3.76
CA GLU A 282 34.50 -0.56 4.74
C GLU A 282 35.51 0.50 4.30
N THR A 283 36.68 0.05 3.84
CA THR A 283 37.74 0.93 3.33
C THR A 283 37.25 1.70 2.09
N SER A 284 36.64 1.01 1.13
CA SER A 284 36.10 1.64 -0.10
C SER A 284 35.00 2.67 0.19
N LEU A 285 34.14 2.40 1.16
CA LEU A 285 33.12 3.36 1.58
C LEU A 285 33.71 4.57 2.27
N ALA A 286 34.70 4.37 3.15
CA ALA A 286 35.39 5.43 3.87
C ALA A 286 36.16 6.34 2.89
N GLU A 287 36.89 5.75 1.96
CA GLU A 287 37.61 6.49 0.91
C GLU A 287 36.65 7.30 0.05
N CYS A 288 35.56 6.69 -0.41
CA CYS A 288 34.57 7.37 -1.23
C CYS A 288 33.91 8.53 -0.46
N ALA A 289 33.50 8.33 0.79
CA ALA A 289 32.90 9.36 1.62
C ALA A 289 33.86 10.52 1.89
N THR A 290 35.14 10.22 2.07
CA THR A 290 36.19 11.24 2.25
C THR A 290 36.40 12.05 0.97
N VAL A 291 36.45 11.40 -0.18
CA VAL A 291 36.62 12.07 -1.48
C VAL A 291 35.41 12.95 -1.83
N LEU A 292 34.19 12.48 -1.51
CA LEU A 292 32.94 13.22 -1.79
C LEU A 292 32.61 14.24 -0.69
N ASP A 293 33.32 14.19 0.45
CA ASP A 293 33.03 14.98 1.65
C ASP A 293 31.55 14.91 2.04
N ALA A 294 31.01 13.68 2.10
CA ALA A 294 29.59 13.41 2.29
C ALA A 294 29.30 12.07 2.95
N SER A 295 28.16 11.98 3.63
CA SER A 295 27.63 10.70 4.08
C SER A 295 27.28 9.79 2.92
N ILE A 296 27.49 8.48 3.07
CA ILE A 296 27.18 7.46 2.07
C ILE A 296 26.25 6.41 2.66
N ILE A 297 25.21 6.03 1.89
CA ILE A 297 24.37 4.87 2.18
C ILE A 297 24.40 3.93 0.96
N VAL A 298 24.71 2.64 1.22
CA VAL A 298 24.75 1.62 0.17
C VAL A 298 24.10 0.33 0.64
N GLY A 299 23.31 -0.30 -0.24
CA GLY A 299 22.76 -1.64 0.01
C GLY A 299 23.81 -2.72 -0.21
N CYS A 300 24.04 -3.55 0.82
CA CYS A 300 24.99 -4.65 0.81
C CYS A 300 24.40 -5.89 1.49
N LYS A 301 25.20 -6.94 1.60
CA LYS A 301 24.92 -8.15 2.37
C LYS A 301 25.90 -8.24 3.53
N ARG A 302 25.49 -8.84 4.66
CA ARG A 302 26.41 -9.20 5.75
C ARG A 302 26.08 -10.54 6.35
N LEU A 303 27.05 -11.16 7.02
CA LEU A 303 26.79 -12.33 7.85
C LEU A 303 26.15 -11.90 9.17
N GLY A 304 25.14 -12.62 9.60
CA GLY A 304 24.52 -12.40 10.91
C GLY A 304 25.46 -12.86 12.04
N ASP A 305 25.56 -12.06 13.11
CA ASP A 305 26.38 -12.37 14.27
C ASP A 305 25.86 -13.66 14.95
N GLY A 306 26.60 -14.76 14.79
CA GLY A 306 26.22 -16.07 15.33
C GLY A 306 25.02 -16.74 14.71
N GLN A 307 24.43 -16.16 13.66
CA GLN A 307 23.27 -16.72 12.95
C GLN A 307 23.70 -17.42 11.64
N ARG A 308 23.00 -18.53 11.33
CA ARG A 308 23.14 -19.18 10.03
C ARG A 308 22.25 -18.44 9.02
N GLY A 309 22.80 -17.47 8.30
CA GLY A 309 22.09 -16.76 7.23
C GLY A 309 22.68 -15.39 6.94
N LEU A 310 22.26 -14.83 5.81
CA LEU A 310 22.63 -13.48 5.40
C LEU A 310 21.63 -12.46 5.93
N LEU A 311 22.11 -11.28 6.20
CA LEU A 311 21.29 -10.08 6.43
C LEU A 311 21.36 -9.19 5.19
N ASN A 312 20.21 -8.72 4.73
CA ASN A 312 20.11 -7.66 3.73
C ASN A 312 20.27 -6.33 4.46
N THR A 313 21.31 -5.57 4.15
CA THR A 313 21.79 -4.49 5.01
C THR A 313 21.98 -3.20 4.21
N ALA A 314 21.57 -2.08 4.77
CA ALA A 314 22.01 -0.76 4.37
C ALA A 314 23.20 -0.35 5.25
N CYS A 315 24.32 -0.10 4.61
CA CYS A 315 25.54 0.37 5.24
C CYS A 315 25.62 1.88 5.12
N HIS A 316 25.92 2.56 6.21
CA HIS A 316 26.13 3.99 6.27
C HIS A 316 27.54 4.30 6.77
N TYR A 317 28.18 5.25 6.12
CA TYR A 317 29.41 5.84 6.60
C TYR A 317 29.30 7.36 6.58
N SER A 318 29.70 8.01 7.67
CA SER A 318 29.80 9.48 7.78
C SER A 318 31.22 9.89 8.01
N PRO A 319 31.79 10.74 7.17
CA PRO A 319 33.18 11.23 7.33
C PRO A 319 33.33 12.10 8.59
N ASP A 320 32.31 12.86 9.01
CA ASP A 320 32.34 13.72 10.20
C ASP A 320 32.57 12.95 11.48
N THR A 321 31.94 11.77 11.61
CA THR A 321 31.99 10.96 12.82
C THR A 321 32.91 9.77 12.70
N MET A 322 33.40 9.45 11.51
CA MET A 322 34.12 8.22 11.15
C MET A 322 33.39 6.96 11.61
N LYS A 323 32.04 7.03 11.66
CA LYS A 323 31.20 5.92 12.11
C LYS A 323 30.66 5.14 10.92
N PHE A 324 30.66 3.83 11.12
CA PHE A 324 30.05 2.87 10.24
C PHE A 324 28.81 2.30 10.93
N ASP A 325 27.63 2.61 10.39
CA ASP A 325 26.36 2.19 10.93
C ASP A 325 25.64 1.24 9.97
N LEU A 326 24.85 0.32 10.54
CA LEU A 326 24.15 -0.74 9.80
C LEU A 326 22.66 -0.72 10.12
N SER A 327 21.84 -0.89 9.10
CA SER A 327 20.40 -1.10 9.21
C SER A 327 20.00 -2.32 8.40
N ASP A 328 19.44 -3.32 9.06
CA ASP A 328 19.09 -4.58 8.42
C ASP A 328 17.62 -4.63 8.06
N LYS A 329 17.31 -5.31 6.96
CA LYS A 329 15.94 -5.54 6.50
C LYS A 329 15.14 -6.33 7.53
N GLN A 330 14.00 -5.79 7.91
CA GLN A 330 13.13 -6.38 8.92
C GLN A 330 12.10 -7.32 8.30
N PHE A 331 11.54 -6.96 7.17
CA PHE A 331 10.51 -7.73 6.45
C PHE A 331 11.08 -8.26 5.13
N LEU A 332 11.45 -9.53 5.15
CA LEU A 332 12.06 -10.19 4.01
C LEU A 332 11.08 -10.34 2.84
N ALA A 333 11.62 -10.35 1.62
CA ALA A 333 10.85 -10.63 0.42
C ALA A 333 10.65 -12.14 0.24
N PRO A 334 9.39 -12.62 0.18
CA PRO A 334 9.12 -14.05 0.05
C PRO A 334 9.64 -14.60 -1.27
N ILE A 335 9.98 -15.88 -1.27
CA ILE A 335 10.50 -16.67 -2.39
C ILE A 335 11.94 -16.29 -2.77
N SER A 336 12.28 -15.01 -2.76
CA SER A 336 13.62 -14.55 -3.11
C SER A 336 14.61 -14.55 -1.94
N GLU A 337 14.14 -14.27 -0.73
CA GLU A 337 14.98 -14.18 0.47
C GLU A 337 14.68 -15.30 1.49
N PHE A 338 13.45 -15.81 1.51
CA PHE A 338 13.04 -16.93 2.35
C PHE A 338 11.86 -17.68 1.72
N VAL A 339 11.63 -18.93 2.14
CA VAL A 339 10.42 -19.68 1.77
C VAL A 339 9.34 -19.43 2.82
N PRO A 340 8.21 -18.81 2.44
CA PRO A 340 7.13 -18.54 3.38
C PRO A 340 6.40 -19.85 3.79
N PRO A 341 5.65 -19.87 4.92
CA PRO A 341 4.97 -21.07 5.41
C PRO A 341 4.10 -21.79 4.38
N LEU A 342 3.30 -21.05 3.61
CA LEU A 342 2.53 -21.65 2.52
C LEU A 342 3.41 -22.11 1.36
N GLY A 343 4.55 -21.46 1.10
CA GLY A 343 5.52 -21.90 0.11
C GLY A 343 6.14 -23.25 0.47
N GLN A 344 6.40 -23.50 1.75
CA GLN A 344 6.87 -24.81 2.23
C GLN A 344 5.85 -25.93 1.96
N TRP A 345 4.56 -25.62 2.18
CA TRP A 345 3.48 -26.56 1.87
C TRP A 345 3.41 -26.89 0.38
N PHE A 346 3.63 -25.90 -0.49
CA PHE A 346 3.74 -26.09 -1.94
C PHE A 346 5.11 -26.61 -2.42
N LYS A 347 6.03 -26.96 -1.50
CA LYS A 347 7.38 -27.44 -1.79
C LYS A 347 8.17 -26.50 -2.68
N ILE A 348 8.02 -25.19 -2.47
CA ILE A 348 8.89 -24.20 -3.13
C ILE A 348 10.31 -24.42 -2.61
N PRO A 349 11.32 -24.53 -3.47
CA PRO A 349 12.70 -24.74 -3.04
C PRO A 349 13.22 -23.52 -2.26
N ASP A 350 14.09 -23.78 -1.28
CA ASP A 350 14.78 -22.72 -0.55
C ASP A 350 15.62 -21.87 -1.50
N PRO A 351 15.75 -20.57 -1.26
CA PRO A 351 16.69 -19.73 -1.97
C PRO A 351 18.11 -20.27 -1.73
N ALA A 352 18.99 -20.14 -2.75
CA ALA A 352 20.36 -20.65 -2.69
C ALA A 352 21.14 -20.17 -1.44
N THR A 353 20.80 -18.98 -0.95
CA THR A 353 21.31 -18.42 0.29
C THR A 353 20.17 -17.76 1.05
N PRO A 354 19.63 -18.38 2.10
CA PRO A 354 18.51 -17.81 2.85
C PRO A 354 18.96 -16.58 3.65
N TYR A 355 18.10 -15.57 3.64
CA TYR A 355 18.27 -14.41 4.49
C TYR A 355 17.53 -14.59 5.81
N VAL A 356 17.98 -13.87 6.82
CA VAL A 356 17.30 -13.77 8.12
C VAL A 356 16.84 -12.33 8.37
N PRO A 357 15.70 -12.13 9.06
CA PRO A 357 15.22 -10.80 9.39
C PRO A 357 16.15 -10.11 10.39
N GLY A 358 16.38 -8.82 10.17
CA GLY A 358 17.16 -7.97 11.05
C GLY A 358 16.34 -6.86 11.69
N LYS A 359 16.98 -5.72 11.97
CA LYS A 359 16.35 -4.55 12.60
C LYS A 359 16.69 -3.28 11.83
N SER A 360 15.65 -2.56 11.39
CA SER A 360 15.81 -1.23 10.84
C SER A 360 16.26 -0.22 11.90
N ARG A 361 17.15 0.69 11.52
CA ARG A 361 17.74 1.67 12.42
C ARG A 361 17.61 3.09 11.89
N CYS A 362 17.79 4.06 12.80
CA CYS A 362 17.98 5.47 12.51
C CYS A 362 19.37 5.88 12.92
N TRP A 363 19.99 6.75 12.14
CA TRP A 363 21.24 7.40 12.46
C TRP A 363 21.29 8.84 11.99
N ALA A 364 22.29 9.58 12.38
CA ALA A 364 22.57 10.91 11.88
C ALA A 364 23.49 10.83 10.65
N ILE A 365 23.20 11.63 9.63
CA ILE A 365 24.06 11.86 8.49
C ILE A 365 24.80 13.18 8.66
N GLN A 366 25.72 13.51 7.75
CA GLN A 366 26.40 14.79 7.71
C GLN A 366 25.42 15.95 7.85
N GLY A 367 25.77 16.98 8.60
CA GLY A 367 24.87 18.09 8.94
C GLY A 367 23.88 17.78 10.07
N GLY A 368 23.96 16.60 10.72
CA GLY A 368 23.19 16.23 11.91
C GLY A 368 21.77 15.76 11.65
N TRP A 369 21.34 15.58 10.40
CA TRP A 369 20.00 15.13 10.05
C TRP A 369 19.76 13.67 10.44
N ARG A 370 18.67 13.39 11.14
CA ARG A 370 18.29 12.03 11.53
C ARG A 370 17.51 11.35 10.42
N VAL A 371 18.03 10.23 9.93
CA VAL A 371 17.41 9.45 8.86
C VAL A 371 16.96 8.07 9.35
N GLY A 372 15.76 7.66 8.93
CA GLY A 372 15.26 6.30 9.15
C GLY A 372 15.36 5.50 7.85
N VAL A 373 16.01 4.33 7.90
CA VAL A 373 16.27 3.56 6.68
C VAL A 373 15.50 2.25 6.68
N GLY A 374 14.78 2.01 5.58
CA GLY A 374 14.13 0.76 5.25
C GLY A 374 14.64 0.18 3.93
N ILE A 375 14.54 -1.12 3.79
CA ILE A 375 14.99 -1.84 2.61
C ILE A 375 13.81 -2.50 1.93
N CYS A 376 13.50 -2.04 0.71
CA CYS A 376 12.53 -2.65 -0.20
C CYS A 376 11.18 -2.97 0.47
N ASN A 377 10.93 -4.25 0.78
CA ASN A 377 9.69 -4.74 1.38
C ASN A 377 9.35 -4.12 2.74
N ASP A 378 10.33 -3.61 3.49
CA ASP A 378 10.09 -2.97 4.79
C ASP A 378 9.01 -1.88 4.69
N ALA A 379 9.14 -0.98 3.75
CA ALA A 379 8.27 0.18 3.64
C ALA A 379 6.82 -0.15 3.19
N THR A 380 6.57 -1.37 2.73
CA THR A 380 5.22 -1.85 2.44
C THR A 380 4.45 -2.21 3.71
N PHE A 381 5.15 -2.53 4.81
CA PHE A 381 4.52 -2.86 6.09
C PHE A 381 4.22 -1.62 6.92
N ALA A 382 2.98 -1.50 7.39
CA ALA A 382 2.59 -0.47 8.35
C ALA A 382 3.44 -0.55 9.64
N ALA A 383 3.73 -1.77 10.10
CA ALA A 383 4.54 -2.03 11.28
C ALA A 383 5.96 -1.45 11.19
N TRP A 384 6.60 -1.50 10.01
CA TRP A 384 7.89 -0.83 9.81
C TRP A 384 7.75 0.69 9.99
N GLY A 385 6.74 1.29 9.33
CA GLY A 385 6.51 2.73 9.42
C GLY A 385 6.32 3.19 10.87
N MET A 386 5.60 2.43 11.68
CA MET A 386 5.41 2.72 13.10
C MET A 386 6.71 2.59 13.89
N SER A 387 7.41 1.45 13.76
CA SER A 387 8.65 1.18 14.52
C SER A 387 9.78 2.16 14.21
N ILE A 388 9.88 2.62 12.95
CA ILE A 388 10.90 3.59 12.57
C ILE A 388 10.57 4.98 13.10
N MET A 389 9.28 5.35 13.17
CA MET A 389 8.84 6.65 13.69
C MET A 389 9.02 6.80 15.20
N GLU A 390 9.05 5.72 15.98
CA GLU A 390 9.42 5.74 17.40
C GLU A 390 10.81 6.36 17.63
N LYS A 391 11.70 6.25 16.65
CA LYS A 391 13.05 6.80 16.67
C LYS A 391 13.13 8.25 16.19
N GLN A 392 12.00 8.85 15.86
CA GLN A 392 11.84 10.25 15.44
C GLN A 392 12.77 10.69 14.31
N PRO A 393 12.80 10.01 13.15
CA PRO A 393 13.57 10.46 12.00
C PRO A 393 12.97 11.74 11.43
N GLU A 394 13.81 12.58 10.83
CA GLU A 394 13.39 13.79 10.11
C GLU A 394 13.00 13.47 8.67
N LEU A 395 13.62 12.44 8.11
CA LEU A 395 13.30 11.90 6.77
C LEU A 395 13.43 10.38 6.75
N LEU A 396 12.76 9.76 5.80
CA LEU A 396 12.84 8.32 5.55
C LEU A 396 13.59 8.05 4.25
N ILE A 397 14.41 7.00 4.26
CA ILE A 397 15.14 6.52 3.09
C ILE A 397 14.71 5.09 2.83
N VAL A 398 14.35 4.78 1.59
CA VAL A 398 14.03 3.43 1.15
C VAL A 398 14.94 3.06 -0.01
N ILE A 399 15.85 2.13 0.22
CA ILE A 399 16.64 1.52 -0.83
C ILE A 399 15.94 0.26 -1.34
N SER A 400 15.91 0.05 -2.66
CA SER A 400 15.12 -1.04 -3.26
C SER A 400 15.79 -1.60 -4.50
N ASN A 401 15.46 -2.87 -4.81
CA ASN A 401 15.84 -3.50 -6.07
C ASN A 401 14.57 -4.11 -6.70
N GLU A 402 14.13 -3.58 -7.84
CA GLU A 402 12.93 -4.00 -8.54
C GLU A 402 13.21 -4.75 -9.86
N SER A 403 14.45 -5.23 -10.05
CA SER A 403 14.84 -5.99 -11.24
C SER A 403 14.00 -7.27 -11.45
N PHE A 404 13.38 -7.77 -10.40
CA PHE A 404 12.46 -8.90 -10.46
C PHE A 404 11.10 -8.58 -11.10
N SER A 405 10.70 -7.30 -11.12
CA SER A 405 9.37 -6.89 -11.59
C SER A 405 9.39 -6.45 -13.06
N PRO A 406 8.76 -7.18 -13.96
CA PRO A 406 8.63 -6.78 -15.37
C PRO A 406 7.56 -5.69 -15.58
N SER A 407 6.71 -5.43 -14.58
CA SER A 407 5.48 -4.64 -14.74
C SER A 407 5.60 -3.22 -14.19
N ASN A 408 5.31 -2.23 -15.06
CA ASN A 408 5.17 -0.83 -14.64
C ASN A 408 4.01 -0.63 -13.66
N GLN A 409 2.96 -1.43 -13.74
CA GLN A 409 1.81 -1.32 -12.83
C GLN A 409 2.20 -1.72 -11.40
N MET A 410 2.98 -2.79 -11.23
CA MET A 410 3.49 -3.17 -9.90
C MET A 410 4.36 -2.07 -9.29
N ARG A 411 5.27 -1.46 -10.08
CA ARG A 411 6.08 -0.34 -9.62
C ARG A 411 5.24 0.85 -9.17
N LYS A 412 4.17 1.18 -9.92
CA LYS A 412 3.21 2.22 -9.53
C LYS A 412 2.46 1.87 -8.25
N GLN A 413 2.05 0.61 -8.06
CA GLN A 413 1.37 0.16 -6.85
C GLN A 413 2.29 0.25 -5.62
N LEU A 414 3.56 -0.16 -5.75
CA LEU A 414 4.55 0.00 -4.69
C LEU A 414 4.79 1.48 -4.39
N LEU A 415 4.93 2.32 -5.42
CA LEU A 415 5.11 3.75 -5.24
C LEU A 415 3.92 4.40 -4.51
N ALA A 416 2.71 3.95 -4.81
CA ALA A 416 1.50 4.38 -4.12
C ALA A 416 1.55 4.11 -2.60
N THR A 417 2.11 2.98 -2.19
CA THR A 417 2.31 2.67 -0.77
C THR A 417 3.25 3.67 -0.10
N TYR A 418 4.36 4.01 -0.77
CA TYR A 418 5.31 4.99 -0.23
C TYR A 418 4.70 6.40 -0.13
N GLN A 419 3.86 6.80 -1.08
CA GLN A 419 3.12 8.07 -1.01
C GLN A 419 2.17 8.10 0.19
N LEU A 420 1.37 7.05 0.41
CA LEU A 420 0.50 6.93 1.59
C LEU A 420 1.31 6.87 2.89
N ARG A 421 2.48 6.22 2.88
CA ARG A 421 3.38 6.19 4.02
C ARG A 421 3.93 7.58 4.34
N ALA A 422 4.33 8.35 3.33
CA ALA A 422 4.81 9.72 3.52
C ALA A 422 3.72 10.61 4.12
N ILE A 423 2.46 10.47 3.67
CA ILE A 423 1.32 11.18 4.24
C ILE A 423 1.07 10.72 5.69
N GLY A 424 0.98 9.41 5.92
CA GLY A 424 0.70 8.84 7.23
C GLY A 424 1.75 9.23 8.27
N THR A 425 3.02 9.24 7.89
CA THR A 425 4.12 9.61 8.79
C THR A 425 4.46 11.10 8.79
N ARG A 426 3.91 11.90 7.87
CA ARG A 426 4.31 13.30 7.64
C ARG A 426 5.83 13.46 7.57
N ARG A 427 6.47 12.51 6.89
CA ARG A 427 7.90 12.55 6.59
C ARG A 427 8.13 12.41 5.10
N SER A 428 9.08 13.19 4.60
CA SER A 428 9.53 13.02 3.22
C SER A 428 10.25 11.67 3.08
N ILE A 429 10.08 11.03 1.92
CA ILE A 429 10.69 9.74 1.61
C ILE A 429 11.61 9.90 0.39
N LEU A 430 12.88 9.55 0.56
CA LEU A 430 13.82 9.31 -0.53
C LEU A 430 13.77 7.84 -0.92
N ARG A 431 13.57 7.59 -2.18
CA ARG A 431 13.60 6.23 -2.72
C ARG A 431 14.67 6.12 -3.77
N CYS A 432 15.67 5.25 -3.51
CA CYS A 432 16.71 4.87 -4.47
C CYS A 432 16.49 3.43 -4.90
N ALA A 433 16.19 3.21 -6.18
CA ALA A 433 15.81 1.89 -6.66
C ALA A 433 16.66 1.45 -7.86
N MET A 434 17.16 0.22 -7.80
CA MET A 434 17.70 -0.46 -8.98
C MET A 434 16.55 -0.99 -9.83
N GLU A 435 16.55 -0.64 -11.11
CA GLU A 435 15.49 -1.01 -12.07
C GLU A 435 14.06 -0.67 -11.60
N GLY A 436 13.93 0.39 -10.80
CA GLY A 436 12.67 0.89 -10.27
C GLY A 436 12.58 2.40 -10.30
N THR A 437 11.49 2.96 -9.80
CA THR A 437 11.31 4.41 -9.73
C THR A 437 12.19 4.98 -8.62
N THR A 438 13.24 5.71 -8.96
CA THR A 438 14.02 6.53 -8.03
C THR A 438 13.36 7.89 -7.93
N CYS A 439 13.01 8.32 -6.72
CA CYS A 439 12.22 9.55 -6.53
C CYS A 439 12.35 10.15 -5.13
N LEU A 440 11.87 11.39 -5.05
CA LEU A 440 11.63 12.14 -3.83
C LEU A 440 10.12 12.33 -3.66
N ILE A 441 9.58 11.91 -2.53
CA ILE A 441 8.18 12.08 -2.13
C ILE A 441 8.17 13.01 -0.91
N ASP A 442 7.37 14.08 -0.94
CA ASP A 442 7.21 14.98 0.21
C ASP A 442 6.20 14.43 1.23
N GLY A 443 6.11 15.04 2.41
CA GLY A 443 5.17 14.64 3.45
C GLY A 443 3.69 14.88 3.11
N ARG A 444 3.38 15.44 1.93
CA ARG A 444 2.03 15.53 1.36
C ARG A 444 1.71 14.35 0.46
N GLY A 445 2.70 13.47 0.23
CA GLY A 445 2.62 12.34 -0.69
C GLY A 445 2.85 12.70 -2.16
N CYS A 446 3.28 13.94 -2.45
CA CYS A 446 3.57 14.37 -3.80
C CYS A 446 4.96 13.90 -4.24
N ILE A 447 5.06 13.37 -5.46
CA ILE A 447 6.33 13.06 -6.09
C ILE A 447 6.94 14.40 -6.59
N VAL A 448 7.92 14.90 -5.85
CA VAL A 448 8.56 16.20 -6.14
C VAL A 448 9.56 16.07 -7.30
N LYS A 449 10.27 14.95 -7.32
CA LYS A 449 11.28 14.65 -8.34
C LYS A 449 11.37 13.14 -8.54
N GLN A 450 11.55 12.71 -9.80
CA GLN A 450 11.74 11.29 -10.12
C GLN A 450 12.54 11.11 -11.40
N ASN A 451 13.19 9.97 -11.56
CA ASN A 451 13.74 9.53 -12.83
C ASN A 451 12.61 9.07 -13.75
N ARG A 452 12.66 9.53 -15.01
CA ARG A 452 11.65 9.17 -16.02
C ARG A 452 11.81 7.73 -16.53
N ASP A 453 13.06 7.26 -16.61
CA ASP A 453 13.39 5.93 -17.09
C ASP A 453 13.77 5.00 -15.93
N TRP A 454 13.06 3.89 -15.83
CA TRP A 454 13.29 2.84 -14.83
C TRP A 454 14.33 1.79 -15.29
N ARG A 455 14.70 1.77 -16.57
CA ARG A 455 15.83 0.97 -17.07
C ARG A 455 17.11 1.56 -16.49
N PRO A 456 18.17 0.72 -16.24
CA PRO A 456 19.29 1.15 -15.40
C PRO A 456 19.65 2.59 -15.75
N PRO A 457 19.27 3.55 -14.90
CA PRO A 457 19.49 4.92 -15.22
C PRO A 457 20.96 5.18 -14.99
N THR A 458 21.60 5.62 -16.00
CA THR A 458 22.88 6.31 -15.92
C THR A 458 22.72 7.73 -15.34
N THR A 459 21.50 8.09 -14.92
CA THR A 459 21.17 9.46 -14.56
C THR A 459 21.02 9.59 -13.04
N LEU A 460 21.90 10.37 -12.43
CA LEU A 460 21.82 10.77 -11.03
C LEU A 460 20.57 11.62 -10.78
N LEU A 461 19.92 11.43 -9.64
CA LEU A 461 18.85 12.30 -9.18
C LEU A 461 19.35 13.16 -8.02
N ILE A 462 19.66 14.42 -8.31
CA ILE A 462 20.12 15.39 -7.32
C ILE A 462 18.92 16.19 -6.83
N CYS A 463 18.71 16.27 -5.52
CA CYS A 463 17.60 17.01 -4.95
C CYS A 463 17.94 17.64 -3.59
N GLU A 464 17.44 18.85 -3.36
CA GLU A 464 17.30 19.42 -2.03
C GLU A 464 16.05 18.84 -1.38
N MET A 465 16.19 18.32 -0.16
CA MET A 465 15.05 17.69 0.54
C MET A 465 14.10 18.75 1.09
N PRO A 466 12.81 18.71 0.73
CA PRO A 466 11.79 19.39 1.51
C PRO A 466 11.48 18.54 2.75
N LEU A 467 11.96 18.92 3.91
CA LEU A 467 11.60 18.26 5.16
C LEU A 467 10.22 18.69 5.63
N THR A 468 9.34 17.74 5.80
CA THR A 468 8.04 17.98 6.43
C THR A 468 8.11 17.47 7.86
N GLN A 469 8.21 18.38 8.81
CA GLN A 469 8.20 18.08 10.25
C GLN A 469 6.82 18.42 10.80
N SER A 470 5.90 17.52 10.71
CA SER A 470 4.56 17.68 11.28
C SER A 470 4.17 16.42 12.03
N TRP A 471 3.38 16.60 13.08
CA TRP A 471 2.74 15.51 13.78
C TRP A 471 1.59 14.94 12.96
N SER A 472 1.38 13.64 13.07
CA SER A 472 0.19 12.95 12.55
C SER A 472 -0.37 12.03 13.64
N LEU A 473 -1.68 11.88 13.68
CA LEU A 473 -2.32 10.96 14.61
C LEU A 473 -1.92 9.50 14.30
N TYR A 474 -1.73 9.20 13.03
CA TYR A 474 -1.27 7.88 12.58
C TYR A 474 0.10 7.50 13.17
N GLN A 475 1.03 8.46 13.37
CA GLN A 475 2.32 8.18 14.03
C GLN A 475 2.16 7.65 15.45
N SER A 476 1.08 8.05 16.16
CA SER A 476 0.83 7.65 17.54
C SER A 476 -0.03 6.40 17.65
N CYS A 477 -0.99 6.22 16.76
CA CYS A 477 -2.03 5.19 16.87
C CYS A 477 -1.94 4.09 15.79
N GLY A 478 -1.19 4.30 14.70
CA GLY A 478 -1.18 3.38 13.57
C GLY A 478 -2.58 3.13 13.03
N ASP A 479 -2.86 1.89 12.69
CA ASP A 479 -4.17 1.45 12.20
C ASP A 479 -5.23 1.30 13.30
N SER A 480 -4.87 1.51 14.59
CA SER A 480 -5.80 1.33 15.72
C SER A 480 -7.02 2.23 15.65
N LEU A 481 -6.87 3.48 15.18
CA LEU A 481 -8.00 4.37 14.98
C LEU A 481 -9.01 3.80 13.99
N SER A 482 -8.53 3.26 12.88
CA SER A 482 -9.39 2.65 11.84
C SER A 482 -10.13 1.42 12.36
N LEU A 483 -9.48 0.63 13.23
CA LEU A 483 -10.11 -0.50 13.92
C LEU A 483 -11.21 -0.04 14.87
N VAL A 484 -10.93 0.99 15.70
CA VAL A 484 -11.92 1.58 16.63
C VAL A 484 -13.13 2.12 15.86
N ILE A 485 -12.91 2.85 14.75
CA ILE A 485 -13.99 3.37 13.90
C ILE A 485 -14.81 2.22 13.31
N THR A 486 -14.16 1.14 12.84
CA THR A 486 -14.86 -0.02 12.27
C THR A 486 -15.70 -0.74 13.34
N CYS A 487 -15.15 -0.97 14.54
CA CYS A 487 -15.90 -1.53 15.66
C CYS A 487 -17.06 -0.64 16.09
N GLY A 488 -16.84 0.69 16.13
CA GLY A 488 -17.89 1.68 16.39
C GLY A 488 -19.02 1.63 15.34
N GLY A 489 -18.66 1.40 14.07
CA GLY A 489 -19.60 1.18 12.97
C GLY A 489 -20.50 -0.05 13.20
N VAL A 490 -19.92 -1.15 13.70
CA VAL A 490 -20.70 -2.36 14.09
C VAL A 490 -21.70 -2.05 15.18
N ILE A 491 -21.25 -1.38 16.25
CA ILE A 491 -22.11 -1.01 17.38
C ILE A 491 -23.23 -0.08 16.93
N LEU A 492 -22.91 0.93 16.14
CA LEU A 492 -23.89 1.90 15.62
C LEU A 492 -24.89 1.23 14.67
N GLY A 493 -24.45 0.32 13.80
CA GLY A 493 -25.32 -0.44 12.90
C GLY A 493 -26.35 -1.28 13.69
N GLU A 494 -25.91 -1.99 14.74
CA GLU A 494 -26.82 -2.76 15.60
C GLU A 494 -27.76 -1.84 16.41
N TYR A 495 -27.28 -0.70 16.90
CA TYR A 495 -28.12 0.27 17.58
C TYR A 495 -29.25 0.80 16.67
N VAL A 496 -28.93 1.22 15.46
CA VAL A 496 -29.92 1.66 14.48
C VAL A 496 -30.95 0.57 14.17
N ARG A 497 -30.49 -0.70 14.00
CA ARG A 497 -31.37 -1.86 13.79
C ARG A 497 -32.36 -2.08 14.94
N LEU A 498 -31.85 -2.06 16.17
CA LEU A 498 -32.67 -2.34 17.36
C LEU A 498 -33.73 -1.25 17.57
N THR A 499 -33.36 0.02 17.39
CA THR A 499 -34.31 1.14 17.50
C THR A 499 -35.35 1.15 16.40
N SER A 500 -34.98 0.71 15.15
CA SER A 500 -35.92 0.59 14.04
C SER A 500 -36.96 -0.53 14.24
N ARG A 501 -36.62 -1.59 14.98
CA ARG A 501 -37.57 -2.68 15.31
C ARG A 501 -38.54 -2.32 16.42
N ARG A 502 -38.15 -1.46 17.37
CA ARG A 502 -39.04 -1.02 18.48
C ARG A 502 -40.13 -0.07 18.01
N ASN A 503 -39.95 0.58 16.90
CA ASN A 503 -40.89 1.59 16.34
C ASN A 503 -41.80 1.02 15.23
N ARG A 504 -41.69 -0.28 14.92
CA ARG A 504 -42.61 -1.06 14.08
C ARG A 504 -43.53 -1.92 14.97
#